data_e90c5c261b0829ead53642ad6e3eef5d
#
_entry.id   e90c5c261b0829ead53642ad6e3eef5d
#
_cell.length_a   1.000
_cell.length_b   1.000
_cell.length_c   1.000
_cell.angle_alpha   90.00
_cell.angle_beta   90.00
_cell.angle_gamma   90.00
#
_symmetry.space_group_name_H-M   'P 1'
#
loop_
_entity.id
_entity.type
_entity.pdbx_description
1 polymer ?
#
loop_
_entity_poly.entity_id
_entity_poly.type
_entity_poly.pdbx_seq_one_letter_code
_entity_poly.pdbx_strand_id
1 'polypeptide(L)'
;MSDEPALIKDHPLPNCFSPELLMISRGDGVWLEDASGRRYLDFTGGIAVNALGYGREDLADIACRQMKKLVHISNLYITEPALELANKMIARGVGEASGESGANQFQAVQFLNSGSEANETALKYARLYALRRKGEGHHKLLSFTGSFHGRTMGALSVTPNAKYQAPFLPLLPGVEVGEYDEVAALEKKLDDTFAGVIVEVIQGEGGLAGMSREFAAALNRLCRKHDVILIADEVQTGLSRTGRFYASTGIGLEPDMITLAKPLAAGLPLAAVLIPEKINRLIHLGDHGTTFGGGPVTTAVASKIWDILSNPQFISQIREKGEYLAGKLGTLTEKYSFLGGVRGRGLLLGLEVLQERLSKSSDSAEVMPALLTAFREEGLLILRSGANILRIAPPLIIGTEEIDTGITIMSRVFDKIESGALKIAD
;
A
#
# COMPACT_ATOMS: atom_id res chain seq x y z
N MET A 1 22.50 -7.61 27.36
CA MET A 1 21.87 -7.62 26.03
C MET A 1 22.98 -7.25 25.06
N SER A 2 23.18 -8.02 23.99
CA SER A 2 24.22 -7.72 23.01
C SER A 2 23.81 -6.48 22.21
N ASP A 3 24.75 -5.57 21.95
CA ASP A 3 24.50 -4.39 21.11
C ASP A 3 24.41 -4.73 19.62
N GLU A 4 24.71 -5.98 19.26
CA GLU A 4 24.69 -6.44 17.88
C GLU A 4 23.31 -6.94 17.45
N PRO A 5 22.83 -6.59 16.21
CA PRO A 5 21.58 -7.11 15.67
C PRO A 5 21.59 -8.63 15.51
N ALA A 6 20.47 -9.29 15.81
CA ALA A 6 20.30 -10.72 15.60
C ALA A 6 20.07 -11.02 14.11
N LEU A 7 21.14 -11.07 13.32
CA LEU A 7 21.10 -11.38 11.89
C LEU A 7 21.23 -12.87 11.64
N ILE A 8 20.35 -13.41 10.80
CA ILE A 8 20.41 -14.79 10.32
C ILE A 8 21.05 -14.80 8.93
N LYS A 9 22.12 -15.57 8.79
CA LYS A 9 22.79 -15.88 7.53
C LYS A 9 22.44 -17.30 7.11
N ASP A 10 22.55 -17.60 5.81
CA ASP A 10 22.35 -18.93 5.25
C ASP A 10 20.98 -19.59 5.62
N HIS A 11 19.90 -18.83 5.51
CA HIS A 11 18.54 -19.29 5.81
C HIS A 11 17.92 -20.11 4.64
N PRO A 12 16.98 -21.04 4.93
CA PRO A 12 16.36 -21.89 3.90
C PRO A 12 15.27 -21.18 3.06
N LEU A 13 15.17 -19.85 3.13
CA LEU A 13 14.25 -19.08 2.32
C LEU A 13 14.82 -18.83 0.92
N PRO A 14 13.98 -18.63 -0.11
CA PRO A 14 14.45 -18.38 -1.48
C PRO A 14 15.38 -17.16 -1.59
N ASN A 15 16.31 -17.18 -2.54
CA ASN A 15 17.27 -16.09 -2.80
C ASN A 15 16.62 -14.76 -3.28
N CYS A 16 15.31 -14.68 -3.33
CA CYS A 16 14.60 -13.40 -3.53
C CYS A 16 14.56 -12.53 -2.26
N PHE A 17 14.92 -13.09 -1.11
CA PHE A 17 15.12 -12.34 0.13
C PHE A 17 16.59 -11.91 0.28
N SER A 18 16.86 -11.01 1.22
CA SER A 18 18.24 -10.65 1.59
C SER A 18 18.99 -11.88 2.11
N PRO A 19 20.28 -12.01 1.82
CA PRO A 19 21.11 -13.07 2.41
C PRO A 19 21.30 -12.92 3.92
N GLU A 20 21.07 -11.73 4.46
CA GLU A 20 21.02 -11.47 5.89
C GLU A 20 19.67 -10.92 6.30
N LEU A 21 18.97 -11.61 7.20
CA LEU A 21 17.67 -11.19 7.71
C LEU A 21 17.74 -10.94 9.22
N LEU A 22 17.14 -9.82 9.63
CA LEU A 22 16.97 -9.50 11.05
C LEU A 22 15.92 -10.42 11.65
N MET A 23 16.29 -11.16 12.72
CA MET A 23 15.40 -12.08 13.40
C MET A 23 14.55 -11.34 14.44
N ILE A 24 13.37 -10.88 14.04
CA ILE A 24 12.41 -10.25 14.95
C ILE A 24 11.68 -11.32 15.74
N SER A 25 11.62 -11.17 17.06
CA SER A 25 10.99 -12.11 18.00
C SER A 25 9.64 -11.63 18.50
N ARG A 26 9.45 -10.32 18.69
CA ARG A 26 8.18 -9.73 19.16
C ARG A 26 8.01 -8.27 18.71
N GLY A 27 6.80 -7.78 18.86
CA GLY A 27 6.46 -6.36 18.68
C GLY A 27 5.51 -5.88 19.76
N ASP A 28 5.60 -4.58 20.09
CA ASP A 28 4.74 -3.91 21.04
C ASP A 28 4.54 -2.45 20.63
N GLY A 29 3.29 -2.03 20.46
CA GLY A 29 2.98 -0.71 19.93
C GLY A 29 3.62 -0.44 18.58
N VAL A 30 4.59 0.46 18.51
CA VAL A 30 5.34 0.82 17.30
C VAL A 30 6.78 0.29 17.32
N TRP A 31 7.10 -0.56 18.28
CA TRP A 31 8.43 -1.11 18.50
C TRP A 31 8.50 -2.59 18.15
N LEU A 32 9.61 -2.96 17.54
CA LEU A 32 9.99 -4.34 17.31
C LEU A 32 11.20 -4.71 18.17
N GLU A 33 11.32 -5.98 18.53
CA GLU A 33 12.43 -6.52 19.29
C GLU A 33 12.99 -7.74 18.57
N ASP A 34 14.30 -7.78 18.38
CA ASP A 34 14.96 -8.92 17.79
C ASP A 34 15.25 -10.04 18.79
N ALA A 35 15.79 -11.17 18.33
CA ALA A 35 16.09 -12.32 19.17
C ALA A 35 17.22 -12.05 20.19
N SER A 36 17.99 -10.99 20.08
CA SER A 36 18.98 -10.55 21.06
C SER A 36 18.38 -9.63 22.15
N GLY A 37 17.14 -9.21 21.97
CA GLY A 37 16.45 -8.26 22.86
C GLY A 37 16.68 -6.79 22.48
N ARG A 38 17.30 -6.52 21.34
CA ARG A 38 17.47 -5.17 20.82
C ARG A 38 16.17 -4.65 20.25
N ARG A 39 15.85 -3.39 20.57
CA ARG A 39 14.61 -2.73 20.13
C ARG A 39 14.83 -1.82 18.94
N TYR A 40 13.84 -1.81 18.07
CA TYR A 40 13.81 -0.99 16.85
C TYR A 40 12.50 -0.23 16.77
N LEU A 41 12.58 1.07 16.52
CA LEU A 41 11.42 1.87 16.15
C LEU A 41 11.03 1.53 14.71
N ASP A 42 9.78 1.18 14.49
CA ASP A 42 9.33 0.72 13.18
C ASP A 42 8.67 1.85 12.36
N PHE A 43 9.43 2.38 11.41
CA PHE A 43 8.92 3.30 10.39
C PHE A 43 8.49 2.58 9.10
N THR A 44 8.40 1.24 9.13
CA THR A 44 7.97 0.44 7.97
C THR A 44 6.52 -0.03 8.07
N GLY A 45 6.03 -0.27 9.29
CA GLY A 45 4.73 -0.87 9.55
C GLY A 45 4.53 -2.22 8.84
N GLY A 46 5.61 -3.00 8.58
CA GLY A 46 5.53 -4.22 7.77
C GLY A 46 5.08 -3.92 6.33
N ILE A 47 5.63 -2.87 5.72
CA ILE A 47 5.22 -2.28 4.43
C ILE A 47 3.78 -1.72 4.50
N ALA A 48 3.52 -0.88 5.51
CA ALA A 48 2.23 -0.24 5.79
C ALA A 48 1.07 -1.22 6.11
N VAL A 49 1.37 -2.43 6.58
CA VAL A 49 0.39 -3.46 6.95
C VAL A 49 -0.11 -3.29 8.38
N ASN A 50 0.80 -3.13 9.34
CA ASN A 50 0.47 -3.09 10.77
C ASN A 50 0.01 -1.68 11.21
N ALA A 51 -1.13 -1.26 10.67
CA ALA A 51 -1.66 0.09 10.93
C ALA A 51 -1.92 0.36 12.41
N LEU A 52 -2.34 -0.63 13.17
CA LEU A 52 -2.63 -0.52 14.60
C LEU A 52 -1.47 -0.98 15.50
N GLY A 53 -0.27 -1.16 14.92
CA GLY A 53 0.91 -1.59 15.64
C GLY A 53 0.88 -3.06 16.04
N TYR A 54 1.70 -3.38 17.02
CA TYR A 54 1.97 -4.75 17.47
C TYR A 54 1.39 -5.00 18.87
N GLY A 55 1.27 -6.29 19.27
CA GLY A 55 0.88 -6.67 20.63
C GLY A 55 -0.60 -6.36 21.00
N ARG A 56 -1.50 -6.28 20.04
CA ARG A 56 -2.93 -5.95 20.22
C ARG A 56 -3.70 -7.14 20.77
N GLU A 57 -3.83 -7.23 22.10
CA GLU A 57 -4.57 -8.30 22.77
C GLU A 57 -6.05 -8.36 22.37
N ASP A 58 -6.70 -7.21 22.18
CA ASP A 58 -8.10 -7.13 21.78
C ASP A 58 -8.34 -7.79 20.39
N LEU A 59 -7.41 -7.64 19.44
CA LEU A 59 -7.49 -8.30 18.13
C LEU A 59 -7.16 -9.80 18.23
N ALA A 60 -6.17 -10.17 19.05
CA ALA A 60 -5.83 -11.57 19.31
C ALA A 60 -6.99 -12.32 19.96
N ASP A 61 -7.70 -11.69 20.89
CA ASP A 61 -8.88 -12.26 21.54
C ASP A 61 -10.05 -12.48 20.55
N ILE A 62 -10.28 -11.55 19.63
CA ILE A 62 -11.28 -11.73 18.57
C ILE A 62 -10.92 -12.93 17.70
N ALA A 63 -9.66 -13.03 17.27
CA ALA A 63 -9.19 -14.16 16.47
C ALA A 63 -9.36 -15.49 17.22
N CYS A 64 -8.91 -15.55 18.48
CA CYS A 64 -9.02 -16.74 19.32
C CYS A 64 -10.48 -17.17 19.53
N ARG A 65 -11.38 -16.24 19.84
CA ARG A 65 -12.82 -16.53 19.99
C ARG A 65 -13.44 -17.07 18.69
N GLN A 66 -13.09 -16.46 17.55
CA GLN A 66 -13.63 -16.90 16.27
C GLN A 66 -13.04 -18.26 15.84
N MET A 67 -11.76 -18.52 16.09
CA MET A 67 -11.13 -19.83 15.82
C MET A 67 -11.82 -20.97 16.57
N LYS A 68 -12.25 -20.73 17.83
CA LYS A 68 -13.03 -21.71 18.61
C LYS A 68 -14.42 -21.97 18.04
N LYS A 69 -15.01 -21.02 17.30
CA LYS A 69 -16.33 -21.21 16.66
C LYS A 69 -16.21 -21.89 15.31
N LEU A 70 -15.43 -21.30 14.41
CA LEU A 70 -15.33 -21.73 13.02
C LEU A 70 -14.12 -21.06 12.37
N VAL A 71 -13.21 -21.86 11.78
CA VAL A 71 -12.01 -21.34 11.11
C VAL A 71 -12.23 -21.16 9.62
N HIS A 72 -12.87 -22.14 8.97
CA HIS A 72 -13.07 -22.15 7.51
C HIS A 72 -14.28 -23.00 7.12
N ILE A 73 -15.00 -22.58 6.08
CA ILE A 73 -16.14 -23.36 5.55
C ILE A 73 -16.33 -23.20 4.03
N SER A 74 -15.41 -22.56 3.31
CA SER A 74 -15.58 -22.21 1.89
C SER A 74 -16.63 -21.11 1.62
N ASN A 75 -16.51 -20.45 0.47
CA ASN A 75 -17.48 -19.44 -0.01
C ASN A 75 -18.76 -20.05 -0.61
N LEU A 76 -18.95 -21.35 -0.47
CA LEU A 76 -20.24 -22.01 -0.75
C LEU A 76 -21.28 -21.70 0.32
N TYR A 77 -20.87 -21.17 1.45
CA TYR A 77 -21.71 -20.77 2.57
C TYR A 77 -21.33 -19.37 3.03
N ILE A 78 -22.27 -18.67 3.66
CA ILE A 78 -22.05 -17.34 4.22
C ILE A 78 -21.71 -17.47 5.70
N THR A 79 -20.72 -16.69 6.17
CA THR A 79 -20.40 -16.55 7.58
C THR A 79 -20.79 -15.16 8.08
N GLU A 80 -21.25 -15.09 9.34
CA GLU A 80 -21.68 -13.83 9.97
C GLU A 80 -20.56 -12.76 9.91
N PRO A 81 -19.27 -13.03 10.26
CA PRO A 81 -18.22 -12.02 10.20
C PRO A 81 -17.97 -11.48 8.79
N ALA A 82 -18.03 -12.34 7.76
CA ALA A 82 -17.84 -11.91 6.38
C ALA A 82 -18.97 -11.00 5.90
N LEU A 83 -20.22 -11.36 6.25
CA LEU A 83 -21.39 -10.56 5.90
C LEU A 83 -21.38 -9.20 6.63
N GLU A 84 -21.06 -9.19 7.92
CA GLU A 84 -20.96 -7.97 8.71
C GLU A 84 -19.92 -7.00 8.11
N LEU A 85 -18.71 -7.50 7.83
CA LEU A 85 -17.64 -6.68 7.23
C LEU A 85 -18.05 -6.16 5.85
N ALA A 86 -18.64 -7.00 4.99
CA ALA A 86 -19.10 -6.58 3.66
C ALA A 86 -20.15 -5.46 3.76
N ASN A 87 -21.12 -5.60 4.68
CA ASN A 87 -22.13 -4.56 4.91
C ASN A 87 -21.50 -3.23 5.39
N LYS A 88 -20.53 -3.28 6.30
CA LYS A 88 -19.78 -2.09 6.74
C LYS A 88 -19.06 -1.41 5.57
N MET A 89 -18.41 -2.19 4.70
CA MET A 89 -17.70 -1.70 3.53
C MET A 89 -18.63 -1.01 2.53
N ILE A 90 -19.78 -1.64 2.23
CA ILE A 90 -20.79 -1.10 1.30
C ILE A 90 -21.40 0.17 1.89
N ALA A 91 -21.79 0.16 3.17
CA ALA A 91 -22.40 1.30 3.84
C ALA A 91 -21.49 2.52 3.89
N ARG A 92 -20.17 2.31 3.95
CA ARG A 92 -19.19 3.41 3.97
C ARG A 92 -19.16 4.17 2.65
N GLY A 93 -19.23 3.46 1.50
CA GLY A 93 -19.05 4.06 0.17
C GLY A 93 -17.77 4.90 0.08
N VAL A 94 -17.65 5.79 -0.91
CA VAL A 94 -16.56 6.76 -1.02
C VAL A 94 -16.91 8.14 -0.45
N GLY A 95 -18.14 8.35 0.05
CA GLY A 95 -18.55 9.62 0.66
C GLY A 95 -17.66 10.00 1.84
N GLU A 96 -17.21 11.24 1.88
CA GLU A 96 -16.59 11.79 3.08
C GLU A 96 -17.66 12.05 4.15
N ALA A 97 -17.22 12.25 5.42
CA ALA A 97 -18.04 12.56 6.57
C ALA A 97 -18.87 13.87 6.48
N SER A 98 -18.98 14.49 5.31
CA SER A 98 -19.75 15.70 5.01
C SER A 98 -21.26 15.45 4.78
N GLY A 99 -21.77 14.27 5.14
CA GLY A 99 -23.22 14.01 5.11
C GLY A 99 -23.81 13.67 3.74
N GLU A 100 -23.07 13.75 2.67
CA GLU A 100 -23.45 13.16 1.39
C GLU A 100 -23.07 11.69 1.42
N SER A 101 -24.07 10.84 1.68
CA SER A 101 -23.90 9.40 1.64
C SER A 101 -23.49 9.00 0.23
N GLY A 102 -22.26 8.50 0.06
CA GLY A 102 -21.91 7.66 -1.09
C GLY A 102 -22.65 6.32 -1.04
N ALA A 103 -23.77 6.31 -0.32
CA ALA A 103 -24.69 5.20 -0.17
C ALA A 103 -25.10 4.73 -1.57
N ASN A 104 -24.81 3.46 -1.86
CA ASN A 104 -25.10 2.73 -3.08
C ASN A 104 -24.07 2.83 -4.22
N GLN A 105 -22.86 3.36 -4.03
CA GLN A 105 -21.82 3.26 -5.05
C GLN A 105 -21.40 1.80 -5.27
N PHE A 106 -21.24 1.05 -4.18
CA PHE A 106 -20.86 -0.37 -4.23
C PHE A 106 -22.04 -1.26 -3.82
N GLN A 107 -22.18 -2.40 -4.48
CA GLN A 107 -23.24 -3.37 -4.22
C GLN A 107 -22.70 -4.68 -3.64
N ALA A 108 -21.44 -5.01 -3.91
CA ALA A 108 -20.83 -6.25 -3.46
C ALA A 108 -19.37 -6.05 -3.05
N VAL A 109 -18.88 -6.99 -2.25
CA VAL A 109 -17.49 -7.10 -1.84
C VAL A 109 -17.00 -8.50 -2.18
N GLN A 110 -15.93 -8.59 -2.98
CA GLN A 110 -15.21 -9.85 -3.17
C GLN A 110 -14.01 -9.86 -2.23
N PHE A 111 -14.00 -10.78 -1.27
CA PHE A 111 -12.84 -10.99 -0.40
C PHE A 111 -11.81 -11.91 -1.05
N LEU A 112 -10.53 -11.61 -0.83
CA LEU A 112 -9.34 -12.32 -1.29
C LEU A 112 -8.34 -12.39 -0.12
N ASN A 113 -7.08 -12.81 -0.39
CA ASN A 113 -6.07 -13.00 0.65
C ASN A 113 -4.93 -11.97 0.58
N SER A 114 -4.68 -11.40 -0.59
CA SER A 114 -3.58 -10.46 -0.82
C SER A 114 -3.97 -9.32 -1.76
N GLY A 115 -3.23 -8.21 -1.72
CA GLY A 115 -3.44 -7.10 -2.65
C GLY A 115 -3.25 -7.50 -4.11
N SER A 116 -2.31 -8.42 -4.40
CA SER A 116 -2.14 -8.95 -5.76
C SER A 116 -3.39 -9.68 -6.24
N GLU A 117 -4.00 -10.52 -5.39
CA GLU A 117 -5.26 -11.22 -5.73
C GLU A 117 -6.43 -10.25 -5.89
N ALA A 118 -6.49 -9.18 -5.09
CA ALA A 118 -7.50 -8.15 -5.25
C ALA A 118 -7.36 -7.43 -6.60
N ASN A 119 -6.14 -7.06 -6.96
CA ASN A 119 -5.87 -6.45 -8.26
C ASN A 119 -6.15 -7.41 -9.42
N GLU A 120 -5.74 -8.69 -9.34
CA GLU A 120 -6.13 -9.73 -10.32
C GLU A 120 -7.64 -9.80 -10.51
N THR A 121 -8.39 -9.80 -9.41
CA THR A 121 -9.85 -9.86 -9.44
C THR A 121 -10.43 -8.62 -10.11
N ALA A 122 -9.95 -7.42 -9.76
CA ALA A 122 -10.41 -6.17 -10.36
C ALA A 122 -10.12 -6.11 -11.87
N LEU A 123 -8.93 -6.54 -12.31
CA LEU A 123 -8.57 -6.63 -13.72
C LEU A 123 -9.46 -7.64 -14.47
N LYS A 124 -9.74 -8.79 -13.87
CA LYS A 124 -10.65 -9.80 -14.45
C LYS A 124 -12.07 -9.25 -14.57
N TYR A 125 -12.59 -8.56 -13.57
CA TYR A 125 -13.92 -7.98 -13.60
C TYR A 125 -14.05 -6.83 -14.60
N ALA A 126 -12.98 -6.02 -14.77
CA ALA A 126 -12.94 -5.02 -15.82
C ALA A 126 -13.04 -5.67 -17.22
N ARG A 127 -12.27 -6.72 -17.49
CA ARG A 127 -12.35 -7.49 -18.76
C ARG A 127 -13.70 -8.18 -18.93
N LEU A 128 -14.26 -8.77 -17.89
CA LEU A 128 -15.59 -9.38 -17.91
C LEU A 128 -16.67 -8.35 -18.24
N TYR A 129 -16.61 -7.16 -17.61
CA TYR A 129 -17.53 -6.07 -17.89
C TYR A 129 -17.43 -5.65 -19.35
N ALA A 130 -16.23 -5.38 -19.87
CA ALA A 130 -16.04 -4.96 -21.24
C ALA A 130 -16.54 -6.02 -22.23
N LEU A 131 -16.22 -7.30 -22.02
CA LEU A 131 -16.70 -8.39 -22.88
C LEU A 131 -18.24 -8.48 -22.91
N ARG A 132 -18.89 -8.45 -21.72
CA ARG A 132 -20.34 -8.62 -21.62
C ARG A 132 -21.12 -7.36 -21.99
N ARG A 133 -20.49 -6.18 -21.95
CA ARG A 133 -21.11 -4.89 -22.25
C ARG A 133 -20.83 -4.41 -23.66
N LYS A 134 -19.58 -4.56 -24.16
CA LYS A 134 -19.12 -4.02 -25.43
C LYS A 134 -18.83 -5.12 -26.49
N GLY A 135 -18.59 -6.35 -26.05
CA GLY A 135 -18.20 -7.46 -26.93
C GLY A 135 -16.70 -7.67 -27.05
N GLU A 136 -16.29 -8.45 -28.04
CA GLU A 136 -14.87 -8.74 -28.31
C GLU A 136 -14.09 -7.49 -28.75
N GLY A 137 -12.76 -7.51 -28.56
CA GLY A 137 -11.86 -6.40 -28.94
C GLY A 137 -11.64 -5.35 -27.84
N HIS A 138 -12.48 -5.29 -26.81
CA HIS A 138 -12.42 -4.31 -25.71
C HIS A 138 -11.79 -4.94 -24.47
N HIS A 139 -10.51 -5.36 -24.52
CA HIS A 139 -9.88 -6.13 -23.46
C HIS A 139 -8.59 -5.54 -22.91
N LYS A 140 -8.13 -4.41 -23.48
CA LYS A 140 -6.88 -3.79 -23.05
C LYS A 140 -6.97 -3.28 -21.61
N LEU A 141 -5.84 -3.29 -20.91
CA LEU A 141 -5.70 -2.76 -19.56
C LEU A 141 -4.62 -1.68 -19.58
N LEU A 142 -4.86 -0.57 -18.91
CA LEU A 142 -3.91 0.53 -18.77
C LEU A 142 -3.40 0.58 -17.33
N SER A 143 -2.08 0.61 -17.16
CA SER A 143 -1.38 0.98 -15.94
C SER A 143 -0.42 2.14 -16.24
N PHE A 144 0.35 2.60 -15.24
CA PHE A 144 1.18 3.78 -15.39
C PHE A 144 2.63 3.53 -14.96
N THR A 145 3.56 4.26 -15.56
CA THR A 145 4.98 4.23 -15.17
C THR A 145 5.12 4.40 -13.66
N GLY A 146 6.03 3.64 -13.04
CA GLY A 146 6.27 3.67 -11.60
C GLY A 146 5.26 2.92 -10.72
N SER A 147 4.18 2.35 -11.29
CA SER A 147 3.16 1.62 -10.51
C SER A 147 3.64 0.26 -10.00
N PHE A 148 3.05 -0.14 -8.87
CA PHE A 148 3.21 -1.47 -8.29
C PHE A 148 1.85 -2.04 -7.86
N HIS A 149 1.38 -3.06 -8.58
CA HIS A 149 0.08 -3.68 -8.34
C HIS A 149 0.16 -5.14 -7.87
N GLY A 150 1.36 -5.71 -7.79
CA GLY A 150 1.60 -7.06 -7.26
C GLY A 150 2.57 -7.91 -8.06
N ARG A 151 2.67 -9.19 -7.67
CA ARG A 151 3.66 -10.15 -8.19
C ARG A 151 3.04 -11.41 -8.82
N THR A 152 1.71 -11.58 -8.82
CA THR A 152 1.02 -12.60 -9.61
C THR A 152 1.05 -12.21 -11.09
N MET A 153 0.85 -13.14 -12.00
CA MET A 153 1.10 -12.91 -13.45
C MET A 153 0.33 -11.70 -14.01
N GLY A 154 -0.96 -11.54 -13.70
CA GLY A 154 -1.74 -10.39 -14.17
C GLY A 154 -1.37 -9.10 -13.43
N ALA A 155 -1.22 -9.14 -12.10
CA ALA A 155 -0.78 -7.97 -11.34
C ALA A 155 0.66 -7.54 -11.71
N LEU A 156 1.55 -8.49 -12.01
CA LEU A 156 2.89 -8.21 -12.52
C LEU A 156 2.84 -7.57 -13.91
N SER A 157 1.90 -7.98 -14.75
CA SER A 157 1.72 -7.41 -16.09
C SER A 157 1.40 -5.91 -16.07
N VAL A 158 0.63 -5.47 -15.07
CA VAL A 158 0.28 -4.05 -14.84
C VAL A 158 1.25 -3.34 -13.87
N THR A 159 2.36 -4.00 -13.48
CA THR A 159 3.46 -3.44 -12.69
C THR A 159 4.65 -3.19 -13.61
N PRO A 160 4.79 -2.00 -14.26
CA PRO A 160 5.74 -1.77 -15.34
C PRO A 160 7.18 -1.55 -14.81
N ASN A 161 7.76 -2.63 -14.32
CA ASN A 161 9.14 -2.67 -13.86
C ASN A 161 9.88 -3.79 -14.61
N ALA A 162 10.74 -3.41 -15.56
CA ALA A 162 11.46 -4.36 -16.40
C ALA A 162 12.26 -5.40 -15.61
N LYS A 163 12.87 -5.01 -14.48
CA LYS A 163 13.61 -5.93 -13.59
C LYS A 163 12.70 -7.02 -13.01
N TYR A 164 11.44 -6.68 -12.72
CA TYR A 164 10.49 -7.64 -12.16
C TYR A 164 9.85 -8.51 -13.25
N GLN A 165 9.64 -7.95 -14.44
CA GLN A 165 8.91 -8.61 -15.53
C GLN A 165 9.78 -9.54 -16.37
N ALA A 166 11.03 -9.15 -16.66
CA ALA A 166 11.89 -9.85 -17.61
C ALA A 166 12.04 -11.37 -17.37
N PRO A 167 12.20 -11.87 -16.12
CA PRO A 167 12.32 -13.30 -15.87
C PRO A 167 11.05 -14.12 -16.11
N PHE A 168 9.88 -13.46 -16.30
CA PHE A 168 8.55 -14.11 -16.33
C PHE A 168 7.79 -13.89 -17.65
N LEU A 169 8.49 -13.45 -18.69
CA LEU A 169 7.87 -13.29 -20.01
C LEU A 169 7.49 -14.65 -20.65
N PRO A 170 6.38 -14.74 -21.41
CA PRO A 170 5.46 -13.66 -21.76
C PRO A 170 4.44 -13.37 -20.65
N LEU A 171 4.08 -12.09 -20.49
CA LEU A 171 3.07 -11.63 -19.55
C LEU A 171 1.67 -11.61 -20.17
N LEU A 172 0.67 -11.15 -19.39
CA LEU A 172 -0.72 -11.03 -19.82
C LEU A 172 -0.83 -10.11 -21.06
N PRO A 173 -1.38 -10.58 -22.19
CA PRO A 173 -1.50 -9.76 -23.40
C PRO A 173 -2.54 -8.63 -23.22
N GLY A 174 -2.37 -7.56 -24.00
CA GLY A 174 -3.27 -6.42 -24.01
C GLY A 174 -3.08 -5.46 -22.83
N VAL A 175 -1.95 -5.51 -22.14
CA VAL A 175 -1.56 -4.51 -21.14
C VAL A 175 -0.75 -3.42 -21.80
N GLU A 176 -1.14 -2.18 -21.58
CA GLU A 176 -0.42 -0.98 -22.01
C GLU A 176 0.01 -0.14 -20.82
N VAL A 177 1.10 0.59 -20.96
CA VAL A 177 1.63 1.49 -19.93
C VAL A 177 1.50 2.93 -20.41
N GLY A 178 0.92 3.80 -19.59
CA GLY A 178 0.86 5.25 -19.77
C GLY A 178 1.86 5.98 -18.87
N GLU A 179 2.09 7.25 -19.18
CA GLU A 179 2.88 8.12 -18.30
C GLU A 179 2.02 8.57 -17.12
N TYR A 180 2.55 8.38 -15.90
CA TYR A 180 1.83 8.77 -14.68
C TYR A 180 1.76 10.29 -14.56
N ASP A 181 0.58 10.80 -14.22
CA ASP A 181 0.27 12.22 -14.02
C ASP A 181 0.42 13.11 -15.27
N GLU A 182 0.41 12.52 -16.47
CA GLU A 182 0.54 13.21 -17.75
C GLU A 182 -0.78 13.21 -18.55
N VAL A 183 -1.60 14.27 -18.39
CA VAL A 183 -2.95 14.38 -18.97
C VAL A 183 -2.93 14.26 -20.50
N ALA A 184 -2.04 14.97 -21.18
CA ALA A 184 -1.98 14.97 -22.65
C ALA A 184 -1.60 13.60 -23.22
N ALA A 185 -0.77 12.82 -22.51
CA ALA A 185 -0.42 11.45 -22.89
C ALA A 185 -1.63 10.51 -22.68
N LEU A 186 -2.36 10.68 -21.57
CA LEU A 186 -3.57 9.90 -21.27
C LEU A 186 -4.66 10.13 -22.35
N GLU A 187 -4.92 11.39 -22.74
CA GLU A 187 -5.91 11.74 -23.77
C GLU A 187 -5.64 11.12 -25.15
N LYS A 188 -4.36 10.96 -25.50
CA LYS A 188 -3.96 10.31 -26.75
C LYS A 188 -4.04 8.77 -26.70
N LYS A 189 -3.91 8.19 -25.52
CA LYS A 189 -3.78 6.74 -25.33
C LYS A 189 -5.11 6.06 -25.03
N LEU A 190 -5.95 6.65 -24.16
CA LEU A 190 -7.15 5.98 -23.67
C LEU A 190 -8.31 6.10 -24.66
N ASP A 191 -8.78 4.95 -25.15
CA ASP A 191 -9.91 4.81 -26.04
C ASP A 191 -10.87 3.69 -25.57
N ASP A 192 -11.86 3.36 -26.38
CA ASP A 192 -12.90 2.38 -26.05
C ASP A 192 -12.43 0.91 -26.17
N THR A 193 -11.22 0.65 -26.69
CA THR A 193 -10.62 -0.69 -26.70
C THR A 193 -10.14 -1.17 -25.33
N PHE A 194 -10.03 -0.23 -24.38
CA PHE A 194 -9.66 -0.56 -23.01
C PHE A 194 -10.86 -1.10 -22.23
N ALA A 195 -10.60 -2.13 -21.45
CA ALA A 195 -11.52 -2.69 -20.46
C ALA A 195 -11.41 -1.96 -19.12
N GLY A 196 -10.20 -1.61 -18.72
CA GLY A 196 -9.94 -0.98 -17.44
C GLY A 196 -8.64 -0.22 -17.36
N VAL A 197 -8.63 0.74 -16.44
CA VAL A 197 -7.46 1.49 -15.99
C VAL A 197 -7.25 1.18 -14.51
N ILE A 198 -6.02 0.82 -14.11
CA ILE A 198 -5.65 0.64 -12.71
C ILE A 198 -4.62 1.68 -12.31
N VAL A 199 -4.82 2.34 -11.16
CA VAL A 199 -3.97 3.44 -10.73
C VAL A 199 -3.86 3.55 -9.20
N GLU A 200 -2.67 3.88 -8.71
CA GLU A 200 -2.42 4.30 -7.33
C GLU A 200 -2.55 5.83 -7.22
N VAL A 201 -3.17 6.33 -6.16
CA VAL A 201 -3.23 7.78 -5.88
C VAL A 201 -1.86 8.34 -5.44
N ILE A 202 -1.10 7.51 -4.71
CA ILE A 202 0.31 7.75 -4.40
C ILE A 202 1.02 6.43 -4.68
N GLN A 203 1.99 6.45 -5.57
CA GLN A 203 2.75 5.26 -5.96
C GLN A 203 3.69 4.82 -4.86
N GLY A 204 3.29 3.79 -4.10
CA GLY A 204 4.01 3.33 -2.92
C GLY A 204 5.44 2.87 -3.21
N GLU A 205 5.70 2.29 -4.36
CA GLU A 205 7.02 1.81 -4.82
C GLU A 205 7.64 2.72 -5.90
N GLY A 206 6.88 3.68 -6.45
CA GLY A 206 7.30 4.64 -7.46
C GLY A 206 7.83 5.96 -6.89
N GLY A 207 8.54 5.93 -5.76
CA GLY A 207 9.12 7.13 -5.16
C GLY A 207 8.10 8.06 -4.49
N LEU A 208 6.97 7.52 -4.07
CA LEU A 208 5.84 8.26 -3.47
C LEU A 208 5.33 9.41 -4.35
N ALA A 209 5.38 9.21 -5.68
CA ALA A 209 4.77 10.14 -6.63
C ALA A 209 3.26 10.21 -6.38
N GLY A 210 2.75 11.42 -6.19
CA GLY A 210 1.33 11.68 -5.94
C GLY A 210 0.61 12.15 -7.18
N MET A 211 -0.62 11.69 -7.37
CA MET A 211 -1.52 12.10 -8.46
C MET A 211 -2.01 13.54 -8.26
N SER A 212 -2.02 14.31 -9.35
CA SER A 212 -2.65 15.63 -9.40
C SER A 212 -4.18 15.54 -9.50
N ARG A 213 -4.87 16.59 -9.06
CA ARG A 213 -6.34 16.71 -9.25
C ARG A 213 -6.72 16.79 -10.73
N GLU A 214 -5.86 17.37 -11.55
CA GLU A 214 -6.07 17.49 -12.98
C GLU A 214 -6.06 16.13 -13.67
N PHE A 215 -5.10 15.28 -13.32
CA PHE A 215 -5.01 13.92 -13.85
C PHE A 215 -6.18 13.05 -13.36
N ALA A 216 -6.57 13.17 -12.08
CA ALA A 216 -7.76 12.49 -11.55
C ALA A 216 -9.04 12.88 -12.30
N ALA A 217 -9.23 14.18 -12.57
CA ALA A 217 -10.37 14.68 -13.36
C ALA A 217 -10.34 14.16 -14.80
N ALA A 218 -9.15 14.08 -15.42
CA ALA A 218 -8.98 13.52 -16.77
C ALA A 218 -9.32 12.02 -16.81
N LEU A 219 -8.86 11.23 -15.81
CA LEU A 219 -9.22 9.83 -15.66
C LEU A 219 -10.72 9.64 -15.54
N ASN A 220 -11.38 10.38 -14.63
CA ASN A 220 -12.84 10.32 -14.47
C ASN A 220 -13.57 10.60 -15.78
N ARG A 221 -13.20 11.66 -16.46
CA ARG A 221 -13.82 12.10 -17.73
C ARG A 221 -13.64 11.08 -18.86
N LEU A 222 -12.41 10.61 -19.05
CA LEU A 222 -12.07 9.71 -20.16
C LEU A 222 -12.61 8.30 -19.94
N CYS A 223 -12.52 7.75 -18.71
CA CYS A 223 -13.09 6.46 -18.37
C CYS A 223 -14.61 6.45 -18.59
N ARG A 224 -15.33 7.50 -18.15
CA ARG A 224 -16.76 7.64 -18.43
C ARG A 224 -17.07 7.75 -19.92
N LYS A 225 -16.32 8.60 -20.66
CA LYS A 225 -16.51 8.81 -22.09
C LYS A 225 -16.41 7.52 -22.91
N HIS A 226 -15.46 6.66 -22.56
CA HIS A 226 -15.16 5.45 -23.31
C HIS A 226 -15.73 4.17 -22.67
N ASP A 227 -16.52 4.30 -21.60
CA ASP A 227 -17.08 3.18 -20.81
C ASP A 227 -15.98 2.19 -20.40
N VAL A 228 -14.89 2.72 -19.79
CA VAL A 228 -13.73 1.99 -19.28
C VAL A 228 -13.79 1.96 -17.76
N ILE A 229 -13.56 0.80 -17.15
CA ILE A 229 -13.60 0.65 -15.69
C ILE A 229 -12.37 1.30 -15.05
N LEU A 230 -12.60 2.24 -14.13
CA LEU A 230 -11.56 2.88 -13.35
C LEU A 230 -11.38 2.16 -12.02
N ILE A 231 -10.17 1.62 -11.78
CA ILE A 231 -9.79 0.88 -10.59
C ILE A 231 -8.81 1.73 -9.77
N ALA A 232 -9.18 2.10 -8.56
CA ALA A 232 -8.25 2.68 -7.60
C ALA A 232 -7.58 1.57 -6.79
N ASP A 233 -6.27 1.43 -6.94
CA ASP A 233 -5.46 0.59 -6.07
C ASP A 233 -5.18 1.32 -4.75
N GLU A 234 -6.01 1.04 -3.76
CA GLU A 234 -5.90 1.59 -2.40
C GLU A 234 -5.27 0.56 -1.42
N VAL A 235 -4.56 -0.44 -1.95
CA VAL A 235 -3.89 -1.47 -1.15
C VAL A 235 -2.89 -0.87 -0.17
N GLN A 236 -2.21 0.21 -0.53
CA GLN A 236 -1.27 0.90 0.36
C GLN A 236 -1.80 2.25 0.88
N THR A 237 -2.55 2.98 0.08
CA THR A 237 -3.00 4.35 0.37
C THR A 237 -4.29 4.42 1.16
N GLY A 238 -5.12 3.37 1.09
CA GLY A 238 -6.42 3.29 1.74
C GLY A 238 -6.37 3.08 3.25
N LEU A 239 -7.55 2.95 3.82
CA LEU A 239 -7.75 2.66 5.24
C LEU A 239 -7.01 3.66 6.14
N SER A 240 -7.21 4.93 5.84
CA SER A 240 -6.76 6.09 6.61
C SER A 240 -5.26 6.41 6.56
N ARG A 241 -4.43 5.62 5.86
CA ARG A 241 -2.98 5.80 5.77
C ARG A 241 -2.55 7.22 5.38
N THR A 242 -3.30 7.85 4.47
CA THR A 242 -3.00 9.19 3.92
C THR A 242 -3.73 10.33 4.65
N GLY A 243 -4.37 10.04 5.81
CA GLY A 243 -5.22 11.01 6.51
C GLY A 243 -6.62 11.18 5.90
N ARG A 244 -6.96 10.30 4.94
CA ARG A 244 -8.30 10.09 4.38
C ARG A 244 -8.60 8.61 4.40
N PHE A 245 -9.87 8.22 4.57
CA PHE A 245 -10.20 6.80 4.61
C PHE A 245 -9.87 6.11 3.27
N TYR A 246 -10.24 6.74 2.17
CA TYR A 246 -9.75 6.45 0.82
C TYR A 246 -8.96 7.66 0.30
N ALA A 247 -7.75 7.42 -0.20
CA ALA A 247 -6.91 8.49 -0.75
C ALA A 247 -7.54 9.12 -2.00
N SER A 248 -8.24 8.31 -2.80
CA SER A 248 -8.96 8.72 -4.02
C SER A 248 -9.94 9.85 -3.76
N THR A 249 -10.67 9.83 -2.64
CA THR A 249 -11.63 10.89 -2.29
C THR A 249 -10.96 12.25 -2.10
N GLY A 250 -9.73 12.26 -1.58
CA GLY A 250 -8.98 13.49 -1.28
C GLY A 250 -8.56 14.30 -2.51
N ILE A 251 -8.52 13.67 -3.69
CA ILE A 251 -8.12 14.31 -4.95
C ILE A 251 -9.25 14.37 -5.99
N GLY A 252 -10.44 13.88 -5.64
CA GLY A 252 -11.59 13.86 -6.54
C GLY A 252 -11.52 12.76 -7.61
N LEU A 253 -10.78 11.69 -7.37
CA LEU A 253 -10.86 10.47 -8.19
C LEU A 253 -12.15 9.71 -7.86
N GLU A 254 -12.89 9.29 -8.88
CA GLU A 254 -14.18 8.60 -8.76
C GLU A 254 -14.09 7.19 -9.36
N PRO A 255 -13.46 6.24 -8.66
CA PRO A 255 -13.23 4.91 -9.18
C PRO A 255 -14.52 4.10 -9.24
N ASP A 256 -14.62 3.21 -10.22
CA ASP A 256 -15.66 2.18 -10.28
C ASP A 256 -15.40 1.06 -9.26
N MET A 257 -14.14 0.62 -9.14
CA MET A 257 -13.72 -0.38 -8.16
C MET A 257 -12.58 0.14 -7.30
N ILE A 258 -12.55 -0.31 -6.04
CA ILE A 258 -11.45 -0.05 -5.12
C ILE A 258 -10.89 -1.39 -4.64
N THR A 259 -9.57 -1.54 -4.68
CA THR A 259 -8.88 -2.69 -4.09
C THR A 259 -8.25 -2.32 -2.75
N LEU A 260 -8.42 -3.17 -1.74
CA LEU A 260 -7.94 -2.99 -0.38
C LEU A 260 -7.20 -4.24 0.09
N ALA A 261 -6.15 -4.07 0.89
CA ALA A 261 -5.47 -5.17 1.58
C ALA A 261 -4.72 -4.65 2.81
N LYS A 262 -3.41 -4.70 2.78
CA LYS A 262 -2.43 -4.31 3.82
C LYS A 262 -3.02 -4.12 5.24
N PRO A 263 -3.55 -2.93 5.64
CA PRO A 263 -4.00 -2.72 7.02
C PRO A 263 -5.34 -3.39 7.35
N LEU A 264 -6.01 -4.05 6.39
CA LEU A 264 -7.39 -4.51 6.52
C LEU A 264 -7.62 -5.49 7.68
N ALA A 265 -6.65 -6.38 7.96
CA ALA A 265 -6.78 -7.43 8.97
C ALA A 265 -5.55 -7.56 9.90
N ALA A 266 -4.85 -6.46 10.23
CA ALA A 266 -3.71 -6.40 11.18
C ALA A 266 -2.61 -7.45 10.90
N GLY A 267 -2.27 -7.66 9.64
CA GLY A 267 -1.24 -8.63 9.24
C GLY A 267 -1.78 -10.02 8.90
N LEU A 268 -3.03 -10.33 9.21
CA LEU A 268 -3.69 -11.54 8.72
C LEU A 268 -3.99 -11.39 7.21
N PRO A 269 -3.85 -12.46 6.41
CA PRO A 269 -4.13 -12.41 4.97
C PRO A 269 -5.60 -12.11 4.70
N LEU A 270 -5.91 -10.89 4.26
CA LEU A 270 -7.22 -10.47 3.79
C LEU A 270 -7.09 -9.31 2.82
N ALA A 271 -7.82 -9.39 1.73
CA ALA A 271 -7.99 -8.31 0.78
C ALA A 271 -9.45 -8.23 0.31
N ALA A 272 -9.81 -7.14 -0.31
CA ALA A 272 -11.17 -6.93 -0.80
C ALA A 272 -11.17 -6.12 -2.10
N VAL A 273 -12.16 -6.39 -2.94
CA VAL A 273 -12.55 -5.54 -4.07
C VAL A 273 -13.97 -5.05 -3.82
N LEU A 274 -14.15 -3.74 -3.81
CA LEU A 274 -15.47 -3.11 -3.79
C LEU A 274 -16.02 -3.03 -5.21
N ILE A 275 -17.21 -3.55 -5.44
CA ILE A 275 -17.78 -3.79 -6.76
C ILE A 275 -19.09 -3.00 -6.91
N PRO A 276 -19.24 -2.13 -7.94
CA PRO A 276 -20.46 -1.40 -8.20
C PRO A 276 -21.54 -2.30 -8.83
N GLU A 277 -22.78 -1.86 -8.75
CA GLU A 277 -23.94 -2.57 -9.29
C GLU A 277 -23.78 -2.92 -10.78
N LYS A 278 -23.26 -1.99 -11.60
CA LYS A 278 -23.09 -2.18 -13.04
C LYS A 278 -22.20 -3.37 -13.41
N ILE A 279 -21.22 -3.68 -12.55
CA ILE A 279 -20.33 -4.85 -12.72
C ILE A 279 -20.97 -6.08 -12.07
N ASN A 280 -21.47 -5.95 -10.83
CA ASN A 280 -22.02 -7.08 -10.08
C ASN A 280 -23.16 -7.79 -10.82
N ARG A 281 -24.03 -7.06 -11.50
CA ARG A 281 -25.12 -7.63 -12.33
C ARG A 281 -24.63 -8.49 -13.51
N LEU A 282 -23.37 -8.29 -13.93
CA LEU A 282 -22.77 -9.05 -15.03
C LEU A 282 -21.94 -10.25 -14.55
N ILE A 283 -21.74 -10.41 -13.24
CA ILE A 283 -21.01 -11.56 -12.68
C ILE A 283 -21.98 -12.73 -12.56
N HIS A 284 -21.58 -13.90 -13.09
CA HIS A 284 -22.35 -15.13 -13.00
C HIS A 284 -21.62 -16.16 -12.14
N LEU A 285 -22.37 -17.14 -11.67
CA LEU A 285 -21.84 -18.25 -10.89
C LEU A 285 -20.72 -18.96 -11.67
N GLY A 286 -19.53 -19.08 -11.04
CA GLY A 286 -18.37 -19.72 -11.63
C GLY A 286 -17.41 -18.80 -12.37
N ASP A 287 -17.72 -17.51 -12.57
CA ASP A 287 -16.82 -16.56 -13.26
C ASP A 287 -15.50 -16.32 -12.49
N HIS A 288 -15.59 -16.35 -11.15
CA HIS A 288 -14.44 -16.17 -10.28
C HIS A 288 -14.65 -16.85 -8.93
N GLY A 289 -13.56 -17.15 -8.22
CA GLY A 289 -13.62 -17.79 -6.91
C GLY A 289 -12.30 -17.72 -6.16
N THR A 290 -12.38 -18.01 -4.88
CA THR A 290 -11.22 -18.10 -3.98
C THR A 290 -11.55 -19.11 -2.88
N THR A 291 -10.57 -19.88 -2.43
CA THR A 291 -10.79 -20.85 -1.35
C THR A 291 -10.84 -20.17 0.01
N PHE A 292 -9.90 -19.28 0.31
CA PHE A 292 -9.70 -18.72 1.65
C PHE A 292 -10.21 -17.28 1.83
N GLY A 293 -10.50 -16.57 0.75
CA GLY A 293 -10.93 -15.17 0.81
C GLY A 293 -12.21 -15.01 1.62
N GLY A 294 -12.22 -14.10 2.59
CA GLY A 294 -13.35 -13.86 3.46
C GLY A 294 -13.52 -14.89 4.59
N GLY A 295 -12.45 -15.60 4.96
CA GLY A 295 -12.47 -16.52 6.09
C GLY A 295 -12.98 -15.86 7.38
N PRO A 296 -13.75 -16.58 8.22
CA PRO A 296 -14.43 -15.96 9.37
C PRO A 296 -13.49 -15.39 10.42
N VAL A 297 -12.27 -15.92 10.56
CA VAL A 297 -11.28 -15.40 11.52
C VAL A 297 -10.74 -14.06 11.05
N THR A 298 -10.31 -13.97 9.79
CA THR A 298 -9.75 -12.73 9.23
C THR A 298 -10.79 -11.63 9.13
N THR A 299 -12.03 -11.95 8.75
CA THR A 299 -13.11 -10.96 8.64
C THR A 299 -13.62 -10.49 10.00
N ALA A 300 -13.63 -11.35 11.03
CA ALA A 300 -13.96 -10.92 12.40
C ALA A 300 -12.95 -9.89 12.94
N VAL A 301 -11.65 -10.14 12.74
CA VAL A 301 -10.59 -9.18 13.10
C VAL A 301 -10.70 -7.91 12.26
N ALA A 302 -10.90 -8.04 10.96
CA ALA A 302 -11.03 -6.93 10.05
C ALA A 302 -12.24 -6.03 10.35
N SER A 303 -13.36 -6.59 10.81
CA SER A 303 -14.54 -5.82 11.23
C SER A 303 -14.19 -4.83 12.36
N LYS A 304 -13.41 -5.26 13.35
CA LYS A 304 -12.93 -4.39 14.44
C LYS A 304 -11.95 -3.33 13.93
N ILE A 305 -11.03 -3.72 13.05
CA ILE A 305 -10.06 -2.79 12.46
C ILE A 305 -10.78 -1.73 11.62
N TRP A 306 -11.76 -2.15 10.83
CA TRP A 306 -12.59 -1.24 10.04
C TRP A 306 -13.23 -0.15 10.89
N ASP A 307 -13.82 -0.51 12.02
CA ASP A 307 -14.45 0.44 12.95
C ASP A 307 -13.44 1.46 13.51
N ILE A 308 -12.22 1.03 13.80
CA ILE A 308 -11.15 1.92 14.30
C ILE A 308 -10.66 2.85 13.18
N LEU A 309 -10.30 2.29 12.02
CA LEU A 309 -9.71 3.06 10.93
C LEU A 309 -10.72 4.00 10.25
N SER A 310 -12.02 3.68 10.29
CA SER A 310 -13.07 4.54 9.73
C SER A 310 -13.55 5.65 10.69
N ASN A 311 -13.07 5.65 11.94
CA ASN A 311 -13.45 6.66 12.92
C ASN A 311 -12.92 8.05 12.52
N PRO A 312 -13.78 9.08 12.38
CA PRO A 312 -13.37 10.42 11.94
C PRO A 312 -12.30 11.07 12.85
N GLN A 313 -12.37 10.83 14.16
CA GLN A 313 -11.39 11.35 15.12
C GLN A 313 -10.02 10.69 14.91
N PHE A 314 -9.98 9.37 14.67
CA PHE A 314 -8.75 8.66 14.36
C PHE A 314 -8.12 9.17 13.06
N ILE A 315 -8.94 9.41 12.03
CA ILE A 315 -8.48 9.98 10.74
C ILE A 315 -7.90 11.39 10.94
N SER A 316 -8.53 12.23 11.79
CA SER A 316 -7.98 13.57 12.11
C SER A 316 -6.62 13.48 12.79
N GLN A 317 -6.46 12.59 13.76
CA GLN A 317 -5.17 12.36 14.45
C GLN A 317 -4.07 11.92 13.45
N ILE A 318 -4.40 11.11 12.43
CA ILE A 318 -3.42 10.72 11.40
C ILE A 318 -2.99 11.94 10.57
N ARG A 319 -3.89 12.85 10.24
CA ARG A 319 -3.53 14.10 9.53
C ARG A 319 -2.58 14.95 10.37
N GLU A 320 -2.95 15.21 11.61
CA GLU A 320 -2.15 16.01 12.55
C GLU A 320 -0.74 15.43 12.74
N LYS A 321 -0.63 14.11 12.96
CA LYS A 321 0.65 13.41 13.07
C LYS A 321 1.44 13.42 11.77
N GLY A 322 0.76 13.30 10.63
CA GLY A 322 1.37 13.37 9.31
C GLY A 322 1.96 14.76 9.03
N GLU A 323 1.24 15.83 9.35
CA GLU A 323 1.71 17.20 9.25
C GLU A 323 2.90 17.46 10.19
N TYR A 324 2.84 16.96 11.43
CA TYR A 324 3.92 17.03 12.38
C TYR A 324 5.20 16.34 11.87
N LEU A 325 5.06 15.10 11.40
CA LEU A 325 6.19 14.32 10.86
C LEU A 325 6.77 14.99 9.60
N ALA A 326 5.90 15.48 8.69
CA ALA A 326 6.35 16.19 7.50
C ALA A 326 7.13 17.46 7.83
N GLY A 327 6.67 18.23 8.83
CA GLY A 327 7.39 19.39 9.35
C GLY A 327 8.78 19.03 9.90
N LYS A 328 8.86 17.97 10.71
CA LYS A 328 10.14 17.47 11.25
C LYS A 328 11.09 16.98 10.13
N LEU A 329 10.58 16.28 9.13
CA LEU A 329 11.38 15.89 7.96
C LEU A 329 11.86 17.13 7.17
N GLY A 330 11.02 18.16 7.07
CA GLY A 330 11.38 19.44 6.46
C GLY A 330 12.58 20.11 7.14
N THR A 331 12.65 20.09 8.46
CA THR A 331 13.83 20.63 9.19
C THR A 331 15.11 19.86 8.90
N LEU A 332 15.02 18.55 8.59
CA LEU A 332 16.20 17.78 8.15
C LEU A 332 16.65 18.23 6.76
N THR A 333 15.75 18.53 5.84
CA THR A 333 16.10 19.00 4.48
C THR A 333 16.76 20.38 4.50
N GLU A 334 16.44 21.20 5.48
CA GLU A 334 17.10 22.49 5.69
C GLU A 334 18.51 22.33 6.26
N LYS A 335 18.73 21.31 7.11
CA LYS A 335 20.01 21.06 7.77
C LYS A 335 21.01 20.34 6.89
N TYR A 336 20.58 19.33 6.13
CA TYR A 336 21.48 18.44 5.38
C TYR A 336 21.35 18.64 3.87
N SER A 337 22.39 19.12 3.24
CA SER A 337 22.41 19.50 1.83
C SER A 337 22.19 18.34 0.85
N PHE A 338 22.42 17.09 1.29
CA PHE A 338 22.18 15.88 0.51
C PHE A 338 20.75 15.34 0.62
N LEU A 339 19.86 16.02 1.33
CA LEU A 339 18.45 15.74 1.35
C LEU A 339 17.70 16.66 0.38
N GLY A 340 16.71 16.07 -0.30
CA GLY A 340 15.77 16.77 -1.17
C GLY A 340 14.43 17.04 -0.48
N GLY A 341 13.35 17.03 -1.25
CA GLY A 341 12.02 17.32 -0.75
C GLY A 341 11.36 16.20 0.04
N VAL A 342 10.32 16.58 0.80
CA VAL A 342 9.39 15.65 1.45
C VAL A 342 8.19 15.43 0.53
N ARG A 343 7.77 14.17 0.35
CA ARG A 343 6.64 13.76 -0.50
C ARG A 343 5.64 12.93 0.29
N GLY A 344 4.44 12.75 -0.27
CA GLY A 344 3.41 11.89 0.31
C GLY A 344 2.36 12.65 1.12
N ARG A 345 1.52 11.91 1.87
CA ARG A 345 0.41 12.47 2.67
C ARG A 345 0.15 11.61 3.90
N GLY A 346 -0.34 12.24 4.96
CA GLY A 346 -0.61 11.56 6.23
C GLY A 346 0.64 10.85 6.76
N LEU A 347 0.50 9.59 7.13
CA LEU A 347 1.61 8.75 7.59
C LEU A 347 2.15 7.82 6.48
N LEU A 348 2.13 8.29 5.23
CA LEU A 348 2.85 7.71 4.10
C LEU A 348 3.70 8.82 3.49
N LEU A 349 4.91 9.01 4.02
CA LEU A 349 5.82 10.07 3.65
C LEU A 349 7.12 9.52 3.06
N GLY A 350 7.75 10.32 2.23
CA GLY A 350 9.04 10.04 1.63
C GLY A 350 9.99 11.22 1.79
N LEU A 351 11.23 10.92 2.16
CA LEU A 351 12.31 11.88 2.19
C LEU A 351 13.29 11.56 1.07
N GLU A 352 13.49 12.51 0.19
CA GLU A 352 14.39 12.35 -0.96
C GLU A 352 15.85 12.43 -0.53
N VAL A 353 16.68 11.54 -1.08
CA VAL A 353 18.14 11.53 -0.91
C VAL A 353 18.77 11.88 -2.25
N LEU A 354 19.51 12.97 -2.30
CA LEU A 354 20.29 13.41 -3.46
C LEU A 354 21.61 12.63 -3.50
N GLN A 355 21.54 11.41 -4.04
CA GLN A 355 22.64 10.43 -3.97
C GLN A 355 23.94 10.92 -4.57
N GLU A 356 23.87 11.78 -5.60
CA GLU A 356 25.00 12.43 -6.26
C GLU A 356 25.79 13.38 -5.32
N ARG A 357 25.20 13.77 -4.19
CA ARG A 357 25.88 14.56 -3.16
C ARG A 357 26.57 13.73 -2.10
N LEU A 358 26.28 12.43 -2.06
CA LEU A 358 26.83 11.48 -1.09
C LEU A 358 27.92 10.56 -1.67
N SER A 359 27.90 10.33 -2.97
CA SER A 359 28.89 9.51 -3.67
C SER A 359 29.56 10.32 -4.76
N LYS A 360 30.90 10.23 -4.84
CA LYS A 360 31.68 10.77 -5.96
C LYS A 360 31.79 9.78 -7.12
N SER A 361 31.40 8.54 -6.89
CA SER A 361 31.36 7.46 -7.88
C SER A 361 30.12 7.59 -8.73
N SER A 362 30.21 7.21 -9.99
CA SER A 362 29.05 7.08 -10.88
C SER A 362 28.07 5.95 -10.44
N ASP A 363 28.48 5.15 -9.47
CA ASP A 363 27.69 4.04 -8.92
C ASP A 363 27.03 4.46 -7.58
N SER A 364 25.88 5.15 -7.69
CA SER A 364 25.07 5.55 -6.55
C SER A 364 24.23 4.38 -5.98
N ALA A 365 24.34 3.17 -6.55
CA ALA A 365 23.49 2.02 -6.19
C ALA A 365 23.66 1.59 -4.74
N GLU A 366 24.83 1.80 -4.15
CA GLU A 366 25.17 1.41 -2.77
C GLU A 366 24.70 2.42 -1.70
N VAL A 367 24.37 3.65 -2.09
CA VAL A 367 24.02 4.72 -1.13
C VAL A 367 22.79 4.35 -0.29
N MET A 368 21.71 3.94 -0.93
CA MET A 368 20.45 3.60 -0.21
C MET A 368 20.58 2.35 0.66
N PRO A 369 21.19 1.23 0.21
CA PRO A 369 21.46 0.08 1.06
C PRO A 369 22.30 0.44 2.31
N ALA A 370 23.35 1.22 2.16
CA ALA A 370 24.21 1.65 3.27
C ALA A 370 23.44 2.52 4.28
N LEU A 371 22.61 3.46 3.80
CA LEU A 371 21.74 4.26 4.66
C LEU A 371 20.76 3.40 5.46
N LEU A 372 20.09 2.45 4.81
CA LEU A 372 19.13 1.57 5.49
C LEU A 372 19.80 0.70 6.56
N THR A 373 21.04 0.25 6.29
CA THR A 373 21.84 -0.47 7.27
C THR A 373 22.20 0.42 8.45
N ALA A 374 22.66 1.65 8.20
CA ALA A 374 23.00 2.60 9.26
C ALA A 374 21.80 2.95 10.16
N PHE A 375 20.61 3.15 9.58
CA PHE A 375 19.39 3.35 10.37
C PHE A 375 19.06 2.14 11.23
N ARG A 376 19.15 0.93 10.68
CA ARG A 376 18.94 -0.32 11.42
C ARG A 376 19.93 -0.44 12.60
N GLU A 377 21.19 -0.12 12.38
CA GLU A 377 22.23 -0.11 13.42
C GLU A 377 21.98 0.93 14.50
N GLU A 378 21.29 2.02 14.21
CA GLU A 378 20.86 3.03 15.19
C GLU A 378 19.47 2.73 15.80
N GLY A 379 18.84 1.59 15.46
CA GLY A 379 17.57 1.16 16.03
C GLY A 379 16.32 1.71 15.33
N LEU A 380 16.44 2.12 14.06
CA LEU A 380 15.30 2.57 13.24
C LEU A 380 15.15 1.67 12.01
N LEU A 381 13.95 1.09 11.83
CA LEU A 381 13.62 0.38 10.61
C LEU A 381 12.91 1.31 9.64
N ILE A 382 13.48 1.47 8.45
CA ILE A 382 12.95 2.31 7.38
C ILE A 382 13.12 1.59 6.04
N LEU A 383 12.33 1.90 5.03
CA LEU A 383 12.39 1.28 3.70
C LEU A 383 12.70 2.30 2.62
N ARG A 384 13.05 1.77 1.45
CA ARG A 384 13.23 2.54 0.22
C ARG A 384 11.98 2.45 -0.66
N SER A 385 11.66 3.54 -1.36
CA SER A 385 10.72 3.59 -2.48
C SER A 385 11.42 4.18 -3.70
N GLY A 386 11.24 3.56 -4.87
CA GLY A 386 11.98 3.97 -6.05
C GLY A 386 13.50 3.89 -5.88
N ALA A 387 14.22 4.80 -6.51
CA ALA A 387 15.68 4.81 -6.49
C ALA A 387 16.25 5.47 -5.22
N ASN A 388 15.66 6.57 -4.76
CA ASN A 388 16.31 7.51 -3.84
C ASN A 388 15.37 8.08 -2.75
N ILE A 389 14.21 7.48 -2.49
CA ILE A 389 13.28 7.95 -1.47
C ILE A 389 13.34 7.03 -0.24
N LEU A 390 13.60 7.58 0.93
CA LEU A 390 13.36 6.92 2.22
C LEU A 390 11.88 6.96 2.50
N ARG A 391 11.22 5.78 2.46
CA ARG A 391 9.79 5.65 2.72
C ARG A 391 9.52 5.47 4.21
N ILE A 392 8.67 6.33 4.75
CA ILE A 392 8.27 6.40 6.14
C ILE A 392 6.78 6.08 6.22
N ALA A 393 6.45 4.89 6.74
CA ALA A 393 5.09 4.39 6.83
C ALA A 393 4.85 3.68 8.18
N PRO A 394 5.01 4.38 9.32
CA PRO A 394 4.89 3.78 10.65
C PRO A 394 3.48 3.28 10.90
N PRO A 395 3.25 2.47 11.96
CA PRO A 395 1.90 2.24 12.47
C PRO A 395 1.15 3.56 12.72
N LEU A 396 -0.14 3.61 12.40
CA LEU A 396 -0.96 4.85 12.51
C LEU A 396 -1.17 5.31 13.95
N ILE A 397 -0.91 4.44 14.90
CA ILE A 397 -0.97 4.73 16.33
C ILE A 397 0.26 5.48 16.86
N ILE A 398 1.31 5.65 16.04
CA ILE A 398 2.54 6.32 16.47
C ILE A 398 2.26 7.65 17.16
N GLY A 399 2.97 7.93 18.26
CA GLY A 399 2.90 9.19 18.98
C GLY A 399 3.95 10.20 18.52
N THR A 400 3.82 11.43 18.99
CA THR A 400 4.79 12.50 18.69
C THR A 400 6.16 12.22 19.31
N GLU A 401 6.21 11.55 20.47
CA GLU A 401 7.46 11.17 21.13
C GLU A 401 8.25 10.15 20.32
N GLU A 402 7.57 9.16 19.73
CA GLU A 402 8.22 8.19 18.84
C GLU A 402 8.61 8.83 17.52
N ILE A 403 7.83 9.78 17.00
CA ILE A 403 8.22 10.56 15.82
C ILE A 403 9.51 11.33 16.12
N ASP A 404 9.59 12.05 17.24
CA ASP A 404 10.79 12.80 17.64
C ASP A 404 12.00 11.88 17.86
N THR A 405 11.78 10.70 18.42
CA THR A 405 12.82 9.68 18.57
C THR A 405 13.36 9.24 17.20
N GLY A 406 12.46 8.93 16.24
CA GLY A 406 12.85 8.55 14.89
C GLY A 406 13.63 9.65 14.17
N ILE A 407 13.17 10.90 14.27
CA ILE A 407 13.89 12.07 13.71
C ILE A 407 15.27 12.25 14.35
N THR A 408 15.38 12.03 15.67
CA THR A 408 16.66 12.09 16.37
C THR A 408 17.64 11.02 15.86
N ILE A 409 17.16 9.79 15.64
CA ILE A 409 17.97 8.72 15.06
C ILE A 409 18.38 9.09 13.64
N MET A 410 17.46 9.60 12.81
CA MET A 410 17.78 10.05 11.46
C MET A 410 18.86 11.14 11.47
N SER A 411 18.72 12.16 12.34
CA SER A 411 19.72 13.21 12.49
C SER A 411 21.09 12.65 12.87
N ARG A 412 21.14 11.68 13.80
CA ARG A 412 22.40 11.07 14.23
C ARG A 412 23.11 10.35 13.09
N VAL A 413 22.38 9.62 12.25
CA VAL A 413 22.94 8.97 11.05
C VAL A 413 23.46 10.02 10.07
N PHE A 414 22.67 11.06 9.81
CA PHE A 414 23.04 12.13 8.89
C PHE A 414 24.23 12.96 9.39
N ASP A 415 24.34 13.24 10.69
CA ASP A 415 25.52 13.90 11.29
C ASP A 415 26.80 13.06 11.13
N LYS A 416 26.70 11.72 11.25
CA LYS A 416 27.83 10.81 11.00
C LYS A 416 28.30 10.85 9.54
N ILE A 417 27.38 10.99 8.61
CA ILE A 417 27.68 11.14 7.18
C ILE A 417 28.39 12.47 6.93
N GLU A 418 27.81 13.56 7.43
CA GLU A 418 28.34 14.92 7.20
C GLU A 418 29.74 15.12 7.80
N SER A 419 30.00 14.51 8.97
CA SER A 419 31.32 14.52 9.62
C SER A 419 32.35 13.56 8.97
N GLY A 420 31.91 12.72 8.02
CA GLY A 420 32.73 11.66 7.42
C GLY A 420 33.04 10.47 8.33
N ALA A 421 32.36 10.40 9.50
CA ALA A 421 32.45 9.26 10.41
C ALA A 421 31.74 8.01 9.87
N LEU A 422 30.74 8.18 9.00
CA LEU A 422 30.10 7.13 8.25
C LEU A 422 30.31 7.38 6.75
N LYS A 423 31.04 6.48 6.10
CA LYS A 423 31.19 6.47 4.65
C LYS A 423 30.07 5.63 4.04
N ILE A 424 29.30 6.21 3.12
CA ILE A 424 28.17 5.57 2.47
C ILE A 424 28.53 4.95 1.13
N ALA A 425 29.55 5.48 0.46
CA ALA A 425 30.20 4.91 -0.74
C ALA A 425 31.62 5.48 -0.86
N ASP A 426 32.53 4.71 -1.42
CA ASP A 426 33.87 5.16 -1.76
C ASP A 426 33.91 6.00 -3.04
#